data_95229f7aecb6e7edeaea50ff0317c836
#
_entry.id   95229f7aecb6e7edeaea50ff0317c836
#
_cell.length_a   1.000
_cell.length_b   1.000
_cell.length_c   1.000
_cell.angle_alpha   90.00
_cell.angle_beta   90.00
_cell.angle_gamma   90.00
#
_symmetry.space_group_name_H-M   'P 1'
#
loop_
_entity.id
_entity.type
_entity.pdbx_description
1 polymer ?
#
loop_
_entity_poly.entity_id
_entity_poly.type
_entity_poly.pdbx_seq_one_letter_code
_entity_poly.pdbx_strand_id
1 'polypeptide(L)'
;IIFKKMRYCLRLPPYYLEKQKLFEGNQRKKDISDTKNKNLASNSLEINSLKKEIDLLIKTKSRLNNEQLRLEKDLSRFESRKEALNESRGSYALRILLEAGLDGIHGYVAQLGEVSEKNRYALEIAAGNRLGQIVVDNDHIAAKAIEILKKKKAGRLTFLPLNRIKSQNKSYATLRFESNKENGFIDKAINLITFDEVYSDVFRYVFGDTLVFS
;
A
#
# COMPACT_ATOMS: atom_id res chain seq x y z
N ILE A 1 -7.45 44.14 93.70
CA ILE A 1 -6.03 43.60 93.81
C ILE A 1 -5.90 42.21 93.15
N ILE A 2 -6.98 41.47 92.96
CA ILE A 2 -6.93 40.09 92.43
C ILE A 2 -6.69 40.01 90.89
N PHE A 3 -7.13 41.03 90.16
CA PHE A 3 -6.97 41.00 88.65
C PHE A 3 -5.56 41.35 88.12
N LYS A 4 -4.70 41.95 88.96
CA LYS A 4 -3.32 42.29 88.57
C LYS A 4 -2.35 41.10 88.65
N LYS A 5 -2.66 40.11 89.48
CA LYS A 5 -1.80 38.92 89.63
C LYS A 5 -1.98 37.86 88.52
N MET A 6 -3.11 37.90 87.80
CA MET A 6 -3.38 36.93 86.71
C MET A 6 -2.69 37.25 85.37
N ARG A 7 -2.17 38.48 85.21
CA ARG A 7 -1.52 38.89 83.96
C ARG A 7 -0.04 38.47 83.88
N TYR A 8 0.55 37.96 84.98
CA TYR A 8 1.94 37.53 84.96
C TYR A 8 2.16 36.04 84.72
N CYS A 9 1.10 35.20 84.65
CA CYS A 9 1.21 33.75 84.52
C CYS A 9 1.15 33.28 83.03
N LEU A 10 1.00 34.16 82.07
CA LEU A 10 0.83 33.77 80.66
C LEU A 10 1.97 34.19 79.75
N ARG A 11 3.09 34.71 80.26
CA ARG A 11 4.30 34.89 79.49
C ARG A 11 5.22 33.71 79.70
N LEU A 12 5.17 32.70 78.76
CA LEU A 12 6.18 31.67 78.71
C LEU A 12 7.56 32.33 78.60
N PRO A 13 8.55 31.86 79.41
CA PRO A 13 9.90 32.40 79.33
C PRO A 13 10.44 32.33 77.86
N PRO A 14 11.18 33.36 77.42
CA PRO A 14 11.70 33.46 76.08
C PRO A 14 12.38 32.17 75.58
N TYR A 15 13.03 31.48 76.49
CA TYR A 15 13.68 30.17 76.21
C TYR A 15 12.71 29.08 75.73
N TYR A 16 11.50 29.02 76.23
CA TYR A 16 10.50 28.05 75.82
C TYR A 16 9.93 28.35 74.40
N LEU A 17 9.78 29.63 74.10
CA LEU A 17 9.34 30.10 72.79
C LEU A 17 10.39 29.77 71.70
N GLU A 18 11.67 29.95 72.00
CA GLU A 18 12.79 29.67 71.13
C GLU A 18 12.94 28.16 70.90
N LYS A 19 12.82 27.35 71.96
CA LYS A 19 12.82 25.88 71.88
C LYS A 19 11.65 25.35 71.08
N GLN A 20 10.47 25.96 71.20
CA GLN A 20 9.30 25.56 70.41
C GLN A 20 9.48 25.91 68.93
N LYS A 21 10.01 27.06 68.58
CA LYS A 21 10.37 27.41 67.15
C LYS A 21 11.42 26.49 66.57
N LEU A 22 12.42 26.13 67.34
CA LEU A 22 13.43 25.16 66.92
C LEU A 22 12.83 23.75 66.66
N PHE A 23 11.94 23.33 67.58
CA PHE A 23 11.23 22.06 67.44
C PHE A 23 10.33 22.03 66.17
N GLU A 24 9.51 23.07 65.98
CA GLU A 24 8.66 23.21 64.77
C GLU A 24 9.50 23.29 63.48
N GLY A 25 10.63 24.02 63.52
CA GLY A 25 11.55 24.10 62.39
C GLY A 25 12.18 22.74 62.03
N ASN A 26 12.55 21.95 63.03
CA ASN A 26 13.08 20.60 62.80
C ASN A 26 12.00 19.64 62.33
N GLN A 27 10.77 19.75 62.83
CA GLN A 27 9.65 18.94 62.34
C GLN A 27 9.32 19.24 60.88
N ARG A 28 9.25 20.52 60.46
CA ARG A 28 9.06 20.93 59.08
C ARG A 28 10.18 20.40 58.15
N LYS A 29 11.45 20.47 58.61
CA LYS A 29 12.57 19.90 57.84
C LYS A 29 12.44 18.39 57.68
N LYS A 30 11.98 17.67 58.69
CA LYS A 30 11.74 16.23 58.61
C LYS A 30 10.61 15.91 57.64
N ASP A 31 9.49 16.63 57.73
CA ASP A 31 8.33 16.43 56.83
C ASP A 31 8.68 16.70 55.37
N ILE A 32 9.49 17.75 55.10
CA ILE A 32 10.02 18.03 53.76
C ILE A 32 10.95 16.92 53.26
N SER A 33 11.81 16.40 54.15
CA SER A 33 12.71 15.29 53.80
C SER A 33 11.94 14.00 53.48
N ASP A 34 10.92 13.70 54.28
CA ASP A 34 10.08 12.51 54.11
C ASP A 34 9.23 12.58 52.80
N THR A 35 8.68 13.76 52.49
CA THR A 35 7.98 13.99 51.22
C THR A 35 8.90 13.89 50.04
N LYS A 36 10.14 14.44 50.14
CA LYS A 36 11.15 14.36 49.08
C LYS A 36 11.61 12.93 48.84
N ASN A 37 11.77 12.15 49.90
CA ASN A 37 12.13 10.73 49.81
C ASN A 37 11.02 9.88 49.17
N LYS A 38 9.74 10.16 49.51
CA LYS A 38 8.60 9.49 48.84
C LYS A 38 8.52 9.80 47.36
N ASN A 39 8.72 11.07 46.97
CA ASN A 39 8.74 11.48 45.58
C ASN A 39 9.91 10.84 44.82
N LEU A 40 11.09 10.75 45.43
CA LEU A 40 12.27 10.07 44.85
C LEU A 40 11.99 8.58 44.64
N ALA A 41 11.35 7.91 45.58
CA ALA A 41 10.98 6.50 45.45
C ALA A 41 9.94 6.29 44.32
N SER A 42 8.91 7.15 44.26
CA SER A 42 7.92 7.12 43.18
C SER A 42 8.55 7.33 41.81
N ASN A 43 9.37 8.37 41.65
CA ASN A 43 10.05 8.68 40.40
C ASN A 43 11.00 7.54 39.97
N SER A 44 11.67 6.89 40.90
CA SER A 44 12.55 5.76 40.59
C SER A 44 11.78 4.56 40.05
N LEU A 45 10.58 4.28 40.58
CA LEU A 45 9.70 3.24 40.08
C LEU A 45 9.20 3.55 38.67
N GLU A 46 8.81 4.78 38.41
CA GLU A 46 8.36 5.26 37.09
C GLU A 46 9.50 5.19 36.06
N ILE A 47 10.70 5.63 36.43
CA ILE A 47 11.87 5.50 35.55
C ILE A 47 12.16 4.03 35.20
N ASN A 48 12.03 3.12 36.16
CA ASN A 48 12.27 1.71 35.89
C ASN A 48 11.17 1.09 35.01
N SER A 49 9.91 1.52 35.13
CA SER A 49 8.84 1.07 34.23
C SER A 49 9.03 1.58 32.82
N LEU A 50 9.38 2.87 32.65
CA LEU A 50 9.66 3.48 31.35
C LEU A 50 10.88 2.84 30.68
N LYS A 51 11.94 2.51 31.43
CA LYS A 51 13.09 1.78 30.87
C LYS A 51 12.68 0.42 30.29
N LYS A 52 11.86 -0.34 31.00
CA LYS A 52 11.34 -1.64 30.49
C LYS A 52 10.53 -1.47 29.21
N GLU A 53 9.69 -0.44 29.16
CA GLU A 53 8.89 -0.13 27.97
C GLU A 53 9.77 0.26 26.77
N ILE A 54 10.79 1.10 27.00
CA ILE A 54 11.77 1.48 25.98
C ILE A 54 12.49 0.24 25.43
N ASP A 55 12.95 -0.65 26.30
CA ASP A 55 13.65 -1.88 25.89
C ASP A 55 12.74 -2.79 25.04
N LEU A 56 11.47 -2.85 25.39
CA LEU A 56 10.47 -3.63 24.64
C LEU A 56 10.19 -3.00 23.26
N LEU A 57 10.07 -1.68 23.21
CA LEU A 57 9.89 -0.95 21.96
C LEU A 57 11.12 -1.04 21.04
N ILE A 58 12.33 -1.00 21.58
CA ILE A 58 13.56 -1.20 20.82
C ILE A 58 13.61 -2.59 20.20
N LYS A 59 13.25 -3.64 20.97
CA LYS A 59 13.18 -5.02 20.46
C LYS A 59 12.14 -5.19 19.37
N THR A 60 10.94 -4.61 19.57
CA THR A 60 9.88 -4.68 18.55
C THR A 60 10.25 -3.93 17.28
N LYS A 61 10.85 -2.75 17.39
CA LYS A 61 11.37 -1.98 16.24
C LYS A 61 12.42 -2.77 15.46
N SER A 62 13.37 -3.39 16.16
CA SER A 62 14.40 -4.22 15.51
C SER A 62 13.79 -5.41 14.76
N ARG A 63 12.80 -6.08 15.37
CA ARG A 63 12.07 -7.20 14.73
C ARG A 63 11.33 -6.74 13.47
N LEU A 64 10.60 -5.63 13.56
CA LEU A 64 9.85 -5.08 12.41
C LEU A 64 10.78 -4.63 11.28
N ASN A 65 11.92 -4.00 11.59
CA ASN A 65 12.92 -3.64 10.57
C ASN A 65 13.48 -4.87 9.86
N ASN A 66 13.77 -5.94 10.59
CA ASN A 66 14.25 -7.19 9.98
C ASN A 66 13.19 -7.85 9.09
N GLU A 67 11.93 -7.81 9.50
CA GLU A 67 10.81 -8.33 8.71
C GLU A 67 10.58 -7.48 7.44
N GLN A 68 10.67 -6.15 7.54
CA GLN A 68 10.60 -5.25 6.40
C GLN A 68 11.70 -5.56 5.37
N LEU A 69 12.96 -5.66 5.82
CA LEU A 69 14.10 -6.02 4.95
C LEU A 69 13.90 -7.37 4.25
N ARG A 70 13.31 -8.33 4.96
CA ARG A 70 13.01 -9.65 4.39
C ARG A 70 11.95 -9.56 3.30
N LEU A 71 10.86 -8.83 3.57
CA LEU A 71 9.78 -8.63 2.60
C LEU A 71 10.25 -7.85 1.37
N GLU A 72 11.07 -6.82 1.53
CA GLU A 72 11.68 -6.07 0.43
C GLU A 72 12.56 -6.97 -0.46
N LYS A 73 13.33 -7.85 0.16
CA LYS A 73 14.15 -8.82 -0.57
C LYS A 73 13.31 -9.84 -1.34
N ASP A 74 12.24 -10.34 -0.73
CA ASP A 74 11.34 -11.29 -1.38
C ASP A 74 10.58 -10.60 -2.53
N LEU A 75 10.14 -9.36 -2.36
CA LEU A 75 9.49 -8.55 -3.40
C LEU A 75 10.43 -8.36 -4.59
N SER A 76 11.67 -7.93 -4.37
CA SER A 76 12.68 -7.78 -5.43
C SER A 76 12.95 -9.10 -6.16
N ARG A 77 12.97 -10.24 -5.45
CA ARG A 77 13.10 -11.56 -6.06
C ARG A 77 11.91 -11.91 -6.96
N PHE A 78 10.70 -11.63 -6.51
CA PHE A 78 9.49 -11.89 -7.31
C PHE A 78 9.41 -10.98 -8.52
N GLU A 79 9.77 -9.71 -8.39
CA GLU A 79 9.84 -8.77 -9.51
C GLU A 79 10.86 -9.22 -10.57
N SER A 80 12.08 -9.53 -10.15
CA SER A 80 13.11 -10.05 -11.07
C SER A 80 12.69 -11.35 -11.76
N ARG A 81 11.98 -12.23 -11.03
CA ARG A 81 11.45 -13.47 -11.59
C ARG A 81 10.31 -13.24 -12.57
N LYS A 82 9.42 -12.27 -12.27
CA LYS A 82 8.34 -11.82 -13.16
C LYS A 82 8.93 -11.22 -14.43
N GLU A 83 9.92 -10.38 -14.31
CA GLU A 83 10.61 -9.73 -15.43
C GLU A 83 11.33 -10.73 -16.33
N ALA A 84 12.09 -11.65 -15.76
CA ALA A 84 12.75 -12.74 -16.49
C ALA A 84 11.75 -13.68 -17.18
N LEU A 85 10.57 -13.94 -16.61
CA LEU A 85 9.51 -14.73 -17.22
C LEU A 85 8.81 -13.98 -18.36
N ASN A 86 8.61 -12.67 -18.21
CA ASN A 86 8.02 -11.83 -19.25
C ASN A 86 8.97 -11.62 -20.44
N GLU A 87 10.25 -11.36 -20.16
CA GLU A 87 11.27 -11.25 -21.20
C GLU A 87 11.48 -12.57 -21.97
N SER A 88 11.47 -13.70 -21.29
CA SER A 88 11.82 -14.98 -21.92
C SER A 88 10.72 -15.56 -22.81
N ARG A 89 9.45 -15.24 -22.58
CA ARG A 89 8.34 -15.91 -23.31
C ARG A 89 7.63 -15.07 -24.36
N GLY A 90 7.40 -13.79 -24.10
CA GLY A 90 6.64 -12.92 -25.01
C GLY A 90 7.57 -12.04 -25.87
N SER A 91 8.50 -11.35 -25.22
CA SER A 91 9.43 -10.42 -25.86
C SER A 91 10.31 -11.10 -26.92
N TYR A 92 10.82 -12.29 -26.61
CA TYR A 92 11.65 -13.06 -27.54
C TYR A 92 10.89 -13.45 -28.81
N ALA A 93 9.67 -13.96 -28.68
CA ALA A 93 8.86 -14.39 -29.81
C ALA A 93 8.43 -13.19 -30.70
N LEU A 94 8.04 -12.05 -30.07
CA LEU A 94 7.72 -10.83 -30.80
C LEU A 94 8.96 -10.29 -31.54
N ARG A 95 10.12 -10.27 -30.87
CA ARG A 95 11.38 -9.82 -31.49
C ARG A 95 11.72 -10.62 -32.73
N ILE A 96 11.56 -11.96 -32.70
CA ILE A 96 11.77 -12.83 -33.86
C ILE A 96 10.84 -12.46 -35.00
N LEU A 97 9.60 -12.11 -34.73
CA LEU A 97 8.64 -11.73 -35.78
C LEU A 97 9.00 -10.37 -36.38
N LEU A 98 9.43 -9.40 -35.57
CA LEU A 98 9.89 -8.10 -36.05
C LEU A 98 11.20 -8.23 -36.87
N GLU A 99 12.16 -9.05 -36.43
CA GLU A 99 13.39 -9.34 -37.15
C GLU A 99 13.15 -10.10 -38.49
N ALA A 100 12.05 -10.82 -38.55
CA ALA A 100 11.65 -11.50 -39.80
C ALA A 100 11.03 -10.55 -40.84
N GLY A 101 10.89 -9.25 -40.53
CA GLY A 101 10.35 -8.24 -41.43
C GLY A 101 8.88 -8.47 -41.79
N LEU A 102 8.10 -8.99 -40.85
CA LEU A 102 6.67 -9.21 -41.05
C LEU A 102 5.89 -7.94 -40.78
N ASP A 103 5.53 -7.19 -41.83
CA ASP A 103 4.70 -6.01 -41.74
C ASP A 103 3.27 -6.36 -41.32
N GLY A 104 2.58 -5.41 -40.66
CA GLY A 104 1.20 -5.57 -40.18
C GLY A 104 1.08 -6.20 -38.81
N ILE A 105 2.15 -6.15 -38.01
CA ILE A 105 2.11 -6.46 -36.55
C ILE A 105 2.08 -5.15 -35.80
N HIS A 106 0.99 -4.90 -35.05
CA HIS A 106 0.81 -3.67 -34.27
C HIS A 106 1.47 -3.72 -32.88
N GLY A 107 1.60 -4.90 -32.31
CA GLY A 107 2.16 -5.10 -30.97
C GLY A 107 1.20 -5.78 -30.00
N TYR A 108 1.55 -5.74 -28.72
CA TYR A 108 0.69 -6.28 -27.65
C TYR A 108 -0.50 -5.37 -27.39
N VAL A 109 -1.65 -5.96 -27.05
CA VAL A 109 -2.84 -5.19 -26.61
C VAL A 109 -2.48 -4.19 -25.51
N ALA A 110 -1.63 -4.58 -24.55
CA ALA A 110 -1.18 -3.71 -23.47
C ALA A 110 -0.44 -2.44 -23.93
N GLN A 111 0.11 -2.42 -25.16
CA GLN A 111 0.86 -1.31 -25.72
C GLN A 111 0.03 -0.38 -26.60
N LEU A 112 -1.19 -0.80 -26.94
CA LEU A 112 -2.07 -0.08 -27.88
C LEU A 112 -3.09 0.82 -27.20
N GLY A 113 -3.10 0.88 -25.88
CA GLY A 113 -3.98 1.75 -25.09
C GLY A 113 -3.29 2.33 -23.87
N GLU A 114 -3.73 3.51 -23.48
CA GLU A 114 -3.26 4.22 -22.31
C GLU A 114 -4.33 4.24 -21.23
N VAL A 115 -3.92 4.05 -19.97
CA VAL A 115 -4.80 3.96 -18.81
C VAL A 115 -4.28 4.83 -17.70
N SER A 116 -5.18 5.54 -17.00
CA SER A 116 -4.81 6.29 -15.79
C SER A 116 -4.34 5.33 -14.67
N GLU A 117 -3.35 5.76 -13.88
CA GLU A 117 -2.80 4.94 -12.78
C GLU A 117 -3.85 4.43 -11.80
N LYS A 118 -4.88 5.23 -11.53
CA LYS A 118 -5.97 4.86 -10.62
C LYS A 118 -6.71 3.58 -11.04
N ASN A 119 -6.89 3.40 -12.36
CA ASN A 119 -7.69 2.31 -12.91
C ASN A 119 -6.83 1.14 -13.41
N ARG A 120 -5.51 1.31 -13.45
CA ARG A 120 -4.57 0.36 -14.02
C ARG A 120 -4.72 -1.04 -13.43
N TYR A 121 -4.74 -1.15 -12.13
CA TYR A 121 -4.83 -2.44 -11.43
C TYR A 121 -6.15 -3.17 -11.74
N ALA A 122 -7.28 -2.45 -11.70
CA ALA A 122 -8.58 -3.03 -12.00
C ALA A 122 -8.67 -3.53 -13.45
N LEU A 123 -8.14 -2.72 -14.39
CA LEU A 123 -8.14 -3.07 -15.82
C LEU A 123 -7.16 -4.21 -16.15
N GLU A 124 -6.02 -4.27 -15.48
CA GLU A 124 -5.07 -5.39 -15.64
C GLU A 124 -5.71 -6.72 -15.19
N ILE A 125 -6.43 -6.72 -14.07
CA ILE A 125 -7.16 -7.90 -13.60
C ILE A 125 -8.29 -8.27 -14.58
N ALA A 126 -9.05 -7.29 -15.05
CA ALA A 126 -10.18 -7.51 -15.96
C ALA A 126 -9.74 -8.10 -17.30
N ALA A 127 -8.66 -7.61 -17.85
CA ALA A 127 -8.11 -8.10 -19.12
C ALA A 127 -7.36 -9.44 -18.98
N GLY A 128 -6.69 -9.65 -17.84
CA GLY A 128 -5.92 -10.84 -17.56
C GLY A 128 -4.91 -11.19 -18.68
N ASN A 129 -4.90 -12.45 -19.12
CA ASN A 129 -3.96 -12.94 -20.15
C ASN A 129 -4.18 -12.31 -21.53
N ARG A 130 -5.28 -11.60 -21.77
CA ARG A 130 -5.58 -10.98 -23.07
C ARG A 130 -4.67 -9.80 -23.39
N LEU A 131 -4.08 -9.14 -22.38
CA LEU A 131 -3.11 -8.07 -22.58
C LEU A 131 -1.84 -8.52 -23.30
N GLY A 132 -1.48 -9.79 -23.17
CA GLY A 132 -0.33 -10.40 -23.86
C GLY A 132 -0.63 -10.92 -25.26
N GLN A 133 -1.80 -10.68 -25.83
CA GLN A 133 -2.14 -11.05 -27.19
C GLN A 133 -1.59 -10.01 -28.16
N ILE A 134 -1.22 -10.45 -29.37
CA ILE A 134 -0.63 -9.59 -30.40
C ILE A 134 -1.69 -9.24 -31.43
N VAL A 135 -1.85 -7.94 -31.67
CA VAL A 135 -2.76 -7.42 -32.70
C VAL A 135 -2.03 -7.41 -34.05
N VAL A 136 -2.71 -7.92 -35.08
CA VAL A 136 -2.23 -7.97 -36.46
C VAL A 136 -3.34 -7.54 -37.43
N ASP A 137 -2.97 -7.02 -38.62
CA ASP A 137 -3.94 -6.53 -39.62
C ASP A 137 -4.96 -7.60 -40.02
N ASN A 138 -4.47 -8.82 -40.32
CA ASN A 138 -5.32 -9.87 -40.88
C ASN A 138 -4.86 -11.27 -40.48
N ASP A 139 -5.71 -12.23 -40.76
CA ASP A 139 -5.49 -13.65 -40.49
C ASP A 139 -4.33 -14.26 -41.31
N HIS A 140 -4.01 -13.73 -42.50
CA HIS A 140 -2.86 -14.18 -43.29
C HIS A 140 -1.53 -13.86 -42.59
N ILE A 141 -1.43 -12.66 -42.00
CA ILE A 141 -0.25 -12.25 -41.23
C ILE A 141 -0.13 -13.11 -39.98
N ALA A 142 -1.24 -13.37 -39.28
CA ALA A 142 -1.27 -14.28 -38.14
C ALA A 142 -0.75 -15.68 -38.51
N ALA A 143 -1.19 -16.24 -39.67
CA ALA A 143 -0.78 -17.55 -40.11
C ALA A 143 0.74 -17.59 -40.43
N LYS A 144 1.26 -16.59 -41.14
CA LYS A 144 2.70 -16.44 -41.43
C LYS A 144 3.52 -16.33 -40.15
N ALA A 145 3.05 -15.51 -39.19
CA ALA A 145 3.70 -15.36 -37.91
C ALA A 145 3.79 -16.70 -37.14
N ILE A 146 2.71 -17.47 -37.13
CA ILE A 146 2.69 -18.80 -36.50
C ILE A 146 3.69 -19.74 -37.16
N GLU A 147 3.79 -19.74 -38.49
CA GLU A 147 4.78 -20.57 -39.24
C GLU A 147 6.22 -20.20 -38.88
N ILE A 148 6.54 -18.89 -38.79
CA ILE A 148 7.86 -18.41 -38.42
C ILE A 148 8.20 -18.85 -36.99
N LEU A 149 7.28 -18.68 -36.05
CA LEU A 149 7.47 -19.10 -34.67
C LEU A 149 7.67 -20.62 -34.54
N LYS A 150 6.91 -21.41 -35.30
CA LYS A 150 7.08 -22.87 -35.34
C LYS A 150 8.45 -23.26 -35.88
N LYS A 151 8.87 -22.68 -37.02
CA LYS A 151 10.18 -22.95 -37.64
C LYS A 151 11.34 -22.60 -36.71
N LYS A 152 11.24 -21.47 -36.03
CA LYS A 152 12.28 -20.98 -35.09
C LYS A 152 12.16 -21.52 -33.66
N LYS A 153 11.15 -22.34 -33.36
CA LYS A 153 10.86 -22.90 -32.03
C LYS A 153 10.76 -21.80 -30.96
N ALA A 154 10.23 -20.63 -31.33
CA ALA A 154 10.26 -19.42 -30.51
C ALA A 154 9.11 -19.32 -29.46
N GLY A 155 8.36 -20.40 -29.26
CA GLY A 155 7.24 -20.43 -28.32
C GLY A 155 5.88 -20.28 -28.97
N ARG A 156 4.87 -19.92 -28.18
CA ARG A 156 3.47 -19.75 -28.63
C ARG A 156 3.01 -18.35 -28.31
N LEU A 157 2.36 -17.70 -29.28
CA LEU A 157 1.68 -16.42 -29.09
C LEU A 157 0.24 -16.56 -29.59
N THR A 158 -0.64 -15.75 -29.03
CA THR A 158 -2.03 -15.62 -29.49
C THR A 158 -2.14 -14.34 -30.31
N PHE A 159 -2.69 -14.44 -31.50
CA PHE A 159 -2.88 -13.31 -32.40
C PHE A 159 -4.33 -12.89 -32.46
N LEU A 160 -4.56 -11.59 -32.56
CA LEU A 160 -5.85 -10.95 -32.75
C LEU A 160 -5.88 -10.27 -34.15
N PRO A 161 -6.37 -10.93 -35.21
CA PRO A 161 -6.49 -10.31 -36.52
C PRO A 161 -7.64 -9.29 -36.54
N LEU A 162 -7.35 -8.04 -36.92
CA LEU A 162 -8.35 -6.97 -37.01
C LEU A 162 -9.51 -7.27 -37.92
N ASN A 163 -9.25 -8.01 -39.03
CA ASN A 163 -10.29 -8.39 -39.99
C ASN A 163 -11.25 -9.49 -39.48
N ARG A 164 -10.92 -10.17 -38.41
CA ARG A 164 -11.75 -11.28 -37.86
C ARG A 164 -12.40 -10.95 -36.51
N ILE A 165 -11.89 -9.98 -35.78
CA ILE A 165 -12.47 -9.57 -34.53
C ILE A 165 -13.74 -8.79 -34.86
N LYS A 166 -14.88 -9.31 -34.39
CA LYS A 166 -16.15 -8.61 -34.41
C LYS A 166 -16.58 -8.36 -32.99
N SER A 167 -16.91 -7.12 -32.66
CA SER A 167 -17.45 -6.80 -31.36
C SER A 167 -18.76 -7.59 -31.14
N GLN A 168 -18.88 -8.25 -30.01
CA GLN A 168 -20.14 -8.86 -29.62
C GLN A 168 -21.12 -7.76 -29.21
N ASN A 169 -22.39 -7.93 -29.57
CA ASN A 169 -23.45 -7.01 -29.16
C ASN A 169 -23.52 -6.93 -27.64
N LYS A 170 -23.87 -5.74 -27.14
CA LYS A 170 -24.06 -5.46 -25.71
C LYS A 170 -24.90 -6.54 -25.04
N SER A 171 -24.43 -7.05 -23.90
CA SER A 171 -25.23 -7.95 -23.08
C SER A 171 -26.43 -7.20 -22.48
N TYR A 172 -27.58 -7.86 -22.42
CA TYR A 172 -28.77 -7.32 -21.73
C TYR A 172 -28.52 -6.97 -20.26
N ALA A 173 -27.59 -7.65 -19.59
CA ALA A 173 -27.19 -7.36 -18.24
C ALA A 173 -26.54 -5.97 -18.11
N THR A 174 -25.66 -5.60 -19.05
CA THR A 174 -24.98 -4.30 -19.07
C THR A 174 -25.94 -3.14 -19.33
N LEU A 175 -26.95 -3.34 -20.19
CA LEU A 175 -27.98 -2.34 -20.46
C LEU A 175 -28.87 -2.06 -19.23
N ARG A 176 -29.15 -3.08 -18.41
CA ARG A 176 -29.89 -2.91 -17.15
C ARG A 176 -29.08 -2.15 -16.11
N PHE A 177 -27.79 -2.34 -16.08
CA PHE A 177 -26.90 -1.70 -15.10
C PHE A 177 -26.66 -0.21 -15.40
N GLU A 178 -26.65 0.17 -16.69
CA GLU A 178 -26.54 1.59 -17.10
C GLU A 178 -27.68 2.47 -16.59
N SER A 179 -28.83 1.90 -16.29
CA SER A 179 -29.99 2.63 -15.77
C SER A 179 -30.01 2.80 -14.25
N ASN A 180 -29.25 1.99 -13.51
CA ASN A 180 -29.19 2.05 -12.04
C ASN A 180 -27.74 2.39 -11.63
N LYS A 181 -27.45 3.68 -11.38
CA LYS A 181 -26.17 4.11 -10.80
C LYS A 181 -26.10 3.63 -9.34
N GLU A 182 -25.65 2.42 -9.13
CA GLU A 182 -25.37 1.93 -7.78
C GLU A 182 -24.14 2.60 -7.18
N ASN A 183 -24.10 2.71 -5.84
CA ASN A 183 -22.98 3.29 -5.11
C ASN A 183 -21.67 2.53 -5.42
N GLY A 184 -20.63 3.27 -5.81
CA GLY A 184 -19.31 2.71 -6.12
C GLY A 184 -19.06 2.42 -7.61
N PHE A 185 -20.07 2.55 -8.49
CA PHE A 185 -19.84 2.40 -9.93
C PHE A 185 -19.01 3.56 -10.49
N ILE A 186 -17.90 3.23 -11.16
CA ILE A 186 -17.01 4.20 -11.80
C ILE A 186 -17.42 4.36 -13.26
N ASP A 187 -17.21 3.32 -14.08
CA ASP A 187 -17.54 3.31 -15.51
C ASP A 187 -17.33 1.89 -16.08
N LYS A 188 -17.61 1.73 -17.39
CA LYS A 188 -17.21 0.56 -18.15
C LYS A 188 -15.70 0.57 -18.34
N ALA A 189 -15.09 -0.59 -18.28
CA ALA A 189 -13.64 -0.74 -18.46
C ALA A 189 -13.15 -0.10 -19.78
N ILE A 190 -13.90 -0.24 -20.86
CA ILE A 190 -13.55 0.31 -22.18
C ILE A 190 -13.51 1.85 -22.19
N ASN A 191 -14.35 2.52 -21.39
CA ASN A 191 -14.40 3.98 -21.31
C ASN A 191 -13.23 4.58 -20.50
N LEU A 192 -12.55 3.74 -19.74
CA LEU A 192 -11.41 4.14 -18.90
C LEU A 192 -10.06 3.99 -19.61
N ILE A 193 -10.09 3.63 -20.89
CA ILE A 193 -8.90 3.39 -21.72
C ILE A 193 -8.93 4.34 -22.90
N THR A 194 -7.81 5.01 -23.16
CA THR A 194 -7.61 5.85 -24.34
C THR A 194 -6.85 5.01 -25.39
N PHE A 195 -7.41 4.84 -26.57
CA PHE A 195 -6.83 4.06 -27.65
C PHE A 195 -7.22 4.65 -29.02
N ASP A 196 -6.49 4.26 -30.06
CA ASP A 196 -6.82 4.62 -31.44
C ASP A 196 -8.07 3.84 -31.90
N GLU A 197 -8.96 4.51 -32.66
CA GLU A 197 -10.24 3.96 -33.11
C GLU A 197 -10.09 2.64 -33.90
N VAL A 198 -8.97 2.48 -34.59
CA VAL A 198 -8.61 1.23 -35.32
C VAL A 198 -8.64 0.00 -34.42
N TYR A 199 -8.33 0.17 -33.11
CA TYR A 199 -8.31 -0.93 -32.14
C TYR A 199 -9.61 -1.05 -31.33
N SER A 200 -10.67 -0.33 -31.70
CA SER A 200 -11.94 -0.33 -30.97
C SER A 200 -12.50 -1.75 -30.78
N ASP A 201 -12.50 -2.57 -31.81
CA ASP A 201 -13.01 -3.94 -31.72
C ASP A 201 -12.10 -4.85 -30.87
N VAL A 202 -10.79 -4.61 -30.85
CA VAL A 202 -9.84 -5.31 -29.98
C VAL A 202 -10.15 -5.03 -28.51
N PHE A 203 -10.26 -3.75 -28.14
CA PHE A 203 -10.55 -3.37 -26.76
C PHE A 203 -11.94 -3.79 -26.30
N ARG A 204 -12.93 -3.77 -27.21
CA ARG A 204 -14.25 -4.37 -26.95
C ARG A 204 -14.18 -5.88 -26.75
N TYR A 205 -13.37 -6.59 -27.51
CA TYR A 205 -13.16 -8.02 -27.30
C TYR A 205 -12.47 -8.32 -25.97
N VAL A 206 -11.46 -7.52 -25.59
CA VAL A 206 -10.68 -7.73 -24.36
C VAL A 206 -11.50 -7.40 -23.11
N PHE A 207 -12.14 -6.24 -23.08
CA PHE A 207 -12.84 -5.74 -21.92
C PHE A 207 -14.35 -6.00 -21.92
N GLY A 208 -14.94 -6.16 -23.12
CA GLY A 208 -16.34 -6.51 -23.28
C GLY A 208 -17.27 -5.59 -22.51
N ASP A 209 -18.14 -6.22 -21.73
CA ASP A 209 -19.12 -5.56 -20.86
C ASP A 209 -18.61 -5.44 -19.40
N THR A 210 -17.29 -5.44 -19.17
CA THR A 210 -16.71 -5.33 -17.82
C THR A 210 -17.00 -3.97 -17.20
N LEU A 211 -17.55 -3.99 -15.99
CA LEU A 211 -17.86 -2.81 -15.17
C LEU A 211 -16.80 -2.65 -14.10
N VAL A 212 -16.40 -1.40 -13.83
CA VAL A 212 -15.41 -1.06 -12.82
C VAL A 212 -16.08 -0.34 -11.67
N PHE A 213 -15.77 -0.79 -10.46
CA PHE A 213 -16.26 -0.25 -9.19
C PHE A 213 -15.09 0.23 -8.33
N SER A 214 -15.39 1.20 -7.43
CA SER A 214 -14.45 1.72 -6.43
C SER A 214 -14.36 0.81 -5.20
#